data_8d5bffde4589af0cbc0cd70a3decc92c
#
_entry.id   8d5bffde4589af0cbc0cd70a3decc92c
#
_cell.length_a   1.000
_cell.length_b   1.000
_cell.length_c   1.000
_cell.angle_alpha   90.00
_cell.angle_beta   90.00
_cell.angle_gamma   90.00
#
_symmetry.space_group_name_H-M   'P 1'
#
loop_
_entity.id
_entity.type
_entity.pdbx_description
1 polymer ?
#
loop_
_entity_poly.entity_id
_entity_poly.type
_entity_poly.pdbx_seq_one_letter_code
_entity_poly.pdbx_strand_id
1 'polypeptide(L)'
;MKLKKLSRRMFTITALAAVGLAGTSLTSCSRSSDSNVPAITAVPLEQAILGTWKLTKKEGKVGGKFVESVIGESYEVYDANGDYKRYSDRALTNLLNGGKYRIENDILVFSSGSKYKLEVNGNVMVQTSSDGSKRNTYTKQ
;
A
#
# COMPACT_ATOMS: atom_id res chain seq x y z
N MET A 1 44.41 2.83 30.39
CA MET A 1 44.49 1.39 30.49
C MET A 1 43.38 0.86 31.39
N LYS A 2 42.34 0.25 30.83
CA LYS A 2 41.53 -0.80 31.48
C LYS A 2 40.51 -1.29 30.46
N LEU A 3 40.81 -2.47 29.91
CA LEU A 3 39.89 -3.28 29.09
C LEU A 3 38.78 -3.82 29.98
N LYS A 4 37.51 -3.72 29.55
CA LYS A 4 36.39 -4.48 30.12
C LYS A 4 35.84 -5.47 29.09
N LYS A 5 35.99 -6.70 29.47
CA LYS A 5 35.65 -8.00 28.89
C LYS A 5 34.25 -8.09 28.30
N LEU A 6 34.19 -8.70 27.11
CA LEU A 6 33.02 -9.33 26.51
C LEU A 6 32.48 -10.45 27.43
N SER A 7 31.16 -10.46 27.61
CA SER A 7 30.43 -11.62 28.11
C SER A 7 29.57 -12.18 26.98
N ARG A 8 30.03 -13.30 26.42
CA ARG A 8 29.24 -14.17 25.53
C ARG A 8 28.26 -14.96 26.39
N ARG A 9 27.00 -14.82 26.16
CA ARG A 9 25.97 -15.75 26.64
C ARG A 9 25.56 -16.67 25.50
N MET A 10 26.03 -17.90 25.59
CA MET A 10 25.53 -19.07 24.85
C MET A 10 24.10 -19.36 25.29
N PHE A 11 23.18 -19.45 24.35
CA PHE A 11 21.90 -20.10 24.57
C PHE A 11 21.92 -21.47 23.92
N THR A 12 21.85 -22.46 24.78
CA THR A 12 21.73 -23.89 24.44
C THR A 12 20.32 -24.16 23.90
N ILE A 13 20.25 -24.73 22.71
CA ILE A 13 19.03 -25.25 22.14
C ILE A 13 18.88 -26.70 22.53
N THR A 14 17.86 -27.03 23.31
CA THR A 14 17.50 -28.41 23.63
C THR A 14 16.45 -28.88 22.60
N ALA A 15 16.86 -29.83 21.78
CA ALA A 15 15.96 -30.56 20.88
C ALA A 15 15.21 -31.65 21.65
N LEU A 16 13.91 -31.70 21.58
CA LEU A 16 13.11 -32.85 22.01
C LEU A 16 12.43 -33.43 20.78
N ALA A 17 12.88 -34.62 20.42
CA ALA A 17 12.26 -35.48 19.42
C ALA A 17 11.19 -36.33 20.11
N ALA A 18 9.97 -36.35 19.58
CA ALA A 18 8.98 -37.34 19.89
C ALA A 18 8.47 -37.96 18.59
N VAL A 19 8.82 -39.23 18.45
CA VAL A 19 8.34 -40.15 17.40
C VAL A 19 7.06 -40.77 17.90
N GLY A 20 6.02 -40.76 17.07
CA GLY A 20 4.77 -41.47 17.27
C GLY A 20 4.22 -41.99 15.97
N LEU A 21 4.27 -43.29 15.80
CA LEU A 21 3.82 -44.07 14.62
C LEU A 21 2.31 -44.29 14.60
N ALA A 22 1.82 -44.38 13.35
CA ALA A 22 0.79 -45.28 12.82
C ALA A 22 -0.67 -44.98 13.10
N GLY A 23 -1.37 -44.84 11.98
CA GLY A 23 -2.84 -44.90 11.90
C GLY A 23 -3.31 -44.66 10.47
N THR A 24 -3.16 -45.67 9.60
CA THR A 24 -3.81 -45.71 8.28
C THR A 24 -5.29 -45.92 8.45
N SER A 25 -6.10 -44.98 8.01
CA SER A 25 -7.47 -45.26 7.60
C SER A 25 -7.83 -44.41 6.37
N LEU A 26 -7.80 -45.10 5.25
CA LEU A 26 -8.44 -44.66 4.01
C LEU A 26 -9.95 -44.65 4.25
N THR A 27 -10.57 -43.49 4.22
CA THR A 27 -12.00 -43.40 4.00
C THR A 27 -12.28 -42.31 2.99
N SER A 28 -12.85 -42.76 1.92
CA SER A 28 -13.22 -42.07 0.70
C SER A 28 -14.12 -40.86 0.90
N CYS A 29 -13.90 -39.88 0.05
CA CYS A 29 -14.87 -39.04 -0.65
C CYS A 29 -16.11 -38.61 0.13
N SER A 30 -16.08 -37.34 0.56
CA SER A 30 -17.24 -36.49 0.48
C SER A 30 -16.78 -35.14 0.00
N ARG A 31 -17.25 -34.74 -1.19
CA ARG A 31 -17.16 -33.39 -1.68
C ARG A 31 -18.04 -32.51 -0.78
N SER A 32 -17.48 -31.89 0.19
CA SER A 32 -17.97 -30.66 0.77
C SER A 32 -16.90 -29.64 0.53
N SER A 33 -17.15 -28.77 -0.41
CA SER A 33 -16.40 -27.57 -0.67
C SER A 33 -16.64 -26.56 0.44
N ASP A 34 -16.13 -26.83 1.62
CA ASP A 34 -15.88 -25.84 2.65
C ASP A 34 -14.45 -25.32 2.46
N SER A 35 -14.27 -24.53 1.43
CA SER A 35 -13.14 -23.62 1.34
C SER A 35 -13.36 -22.47 2.32
N ASN A 36 -13.12 -22.73 3.61
CA ASN A 36 -12.82 -21.72 4.59
C ASN A 36 -11.42 -21.15 4.29
N VAL A 37 -11.26 -20.59 3.12
CA VAL A 37 -10.26 -19.58 2.88
C VAL A 37 -10.82 -18.36 3.60
N PRO A 38 -10.16 -17.83 4.66
CA PRO A 38 -10.60 -16.56 5.23
C PRO A 38 -10.61 -15.59 4.06
N ALA A 39 -11.78 -15.06 3.73
CA ALA A 39 -11.91 -14.02 2.74
C ALA A 39 -10.94 -12.93 3.20
N ILE A 40 -9.87 -12.69 2.45
CA ILE A 40 -9.00 -11.54 2.66
C ILE A 40 -9.92 -10.37 2.39
N THR A 41 -10.48 -9.80 3.47
CA THR A 41 -11.35 -8.64 3.37
C THR A 41 -10.46 -7.52 2.83
N ALA A 42 -10.61 -7.21 1.56
CA ALA A 42 -9.86 -6.12 0.95
C ALA A 42 -10.15 -4.86 1.76
N VAL A 43 -9.09 -4.18 2.19
CA VAL A 43 -9.21 -2.92 2.92
C VAL A 43 -9.96 -1.93 2.02
N PRO A 44 -11.06 -1.31 2.48
CA PRO A 44 -11.78 -0.30 1.69
C PRO A 44 -10.84 0.80 1.22
N LEU A 45 -11.05 1.32 0.01
CA LEU A 45 -10.18 2.34 -0.58
C LEU A 45 -10.10 3.60 0.29
N GLU A 46 -11.18 3.95 1.00
CA GLU A 46 -11.25 5.06 1.94
C GLU A 46 -10.27 4.92 3.11
N GLN A 47 -9.99 3.69 3.53
CA GLN A 47 -8.99 3.40 4.57
C GLN A 47 -7.60 3.22 3.96
N ALA A 48 -7.52 2.59 2.80
CA ALA A 48 -6.26 2.30 2.14
C ALA A 48 -5.51 3.58 1.73
N ILE A 49 -6.23 4.62 1.31
CA ILE A 49 -5.65 5.89 0.86
C ILE A 49 -5.06 6.73 2.01
N LEU A 50 -5.50 6.53 3.26
CA LEU A 50 -5.08 7.36 4.40
C LEU A 50 -3.57 7.35 4.61
N GLY A 51 -3.01 8.52 4.92
CA GLY A 51 -1.60 8.70 5.23
C GLY A 51 -0.86 9.56 4.21
N THR A 52 0.47 9.44 4.22
CA THR A 52 1.37 10.23 3.40
C THR A 52 1.88 9.40 2.23
N TRP A 53 1.84 9.97 1.02
CA TRP A 53 2.21 9.33 -0.22
C TRP A 53 3.21 10.18 -0.99
N LYS A 54 4.36 9.60 -1.34
CA LYS A 54 5.36 10.24 -2.18
C LYS A 54 5.10 9.91 -3.65
N LEU A 55 5.02 10.93 -4.50
CA LEU A 55 4.98 10.74 -5.96
C LEU A 55 6.31 10.14 -6.41
N THR A 56 6.26 8.96 -7.02
CA THR A 56 7.43 8.21 -7.50
C THR A 56 7.50 8.12 -9.01
N LYS A 57 6.35 8.29 -9.69
CA LYS A 57 6.30 8.25 -11.15
C LYS A 57 5.14 9.09 -11.67
N LYS A 58 5.36 9.82 -12.74
CA LYS A 58 4.34 10.56 -13.48
C LYS A 58 4.45 10.22 -14.96
N GLU A 59 3.35 9.84 -15.56
CA GLU A 59 3.29 9.44 -16.95
C GLU A 59 2.20 10.19 -17.69
N GLY A 60 2.48 10.57 -18.93
CA GLY A 60 1.51 11.11 -19.87
C GLY A 60 1.42 10.25 -21.11
N LYS A 61 0.25 10.21 -21.74
CA LYS A 61 0.02 9.43 -22.96
C LYS A 61 0.44 10.21 -24.19
N VAL A 62 1.40 9.71 -24.94
CA VAL A 62 1.88 10.27 -26.19
C VAL A 62 1.81 9.18 -27.26
N GLY A 63 1.10 9.42 -28.34
CA GLY A 63 0.93 8.43 -29.42
C GLY A 63 0.36 7.08 -28.93
N GLY A 64 -0.53 7.09 -27.94
CA GLY A 64 -1.14 5.88 -27.37
C GLY A 64 -0.31 5.16 -26.31
N LYS A 65 0.94 5.55 -26.08
CA LYS A 65 1.84 4.94 -25.09
C LYS A 65 2.08 5.88 -23.91
N PHE A 66 2.22 5.33 -22.69
CA PHE A 66 2.62 6.10 -21.54
C PHE A 66 4.12 6.42 -21.59
N VAL A 67 4.44 7.70 -21.43
CA VAL A 67 5.81 8.23 -21.39
C VAL A 67 6.03 8.88 -20.04
N GLU A 68 7.10 8.53 -19.38
CA GLU A 68 7.46 9.08 -18.07
C GLU A 68 7.93 10.54 -18.20
N SER A 69 7.49 11.37 -17.27
CA SER A 69 7.88 12.77 -17.15
C SER A 69 8.85 12.94 -15.99
N VAL A 70 9.74 13.92 -16.09
CA VAL A 70 10.57 14.34 -14.96
C VAL A 70 9.65 14.88 -13.86
N ILE A 71 9.87 14.42 -12.63
CA ILE A 71 9.12 14.83 -11.46
C ILE A 71 10.04 15.52 -10.44
N GLY A 72 9.54 16.58 -9.82
CA GLY A 72 10.08 17.12 -8.60
C GLY A 72 9.57 16.33 -7.38
N GLU A 73 10.09 16.61 -6.20
CA GLU A 73 9.53 16.06 -4.96
C GLU A 73 8.08 16.51 -4.78
N SER A 74 7.22 15.56 -4.46
CA SER A 74 5.81 15.84 -4.18
C SER A 74 5.25 14.77 -3.25
N TYR A 75 4.58 15.24 -2.21
CA TYR A 75 3.94 14.40 -1.20
C TYR A 75 2.47 14.78 -1.09
N GLU A 76 1.61 13.78 -1.02
CA GLU A 76 0.18 13.96 -0.81
C GLU A 76 -0.21 13.31 0.52
N VAL A 77 -0.97 14.01 1.32
CA VAL A 77 -1.49 13.56 2.61
C VAL A 77 -3.00 13.51 2.54
N TYR A 78 -3.57 12.37 2.88
CA TYR A 78 -5.01 12.14 2.95
C TYR A 78 -5.38 11.79 4.38
N ASP A 79 -6.36 12.49 4.96
CA ASP A 79 -6.85 12.21 6.30
C ASP A 79 -8.28 11.65 6.31
N ALA A 80 -8.68 11.13 7.47
CA ALA A 80 -9.99 10.51 7.65
C ALA A 80 -11.17 11.51 7.62
N ASN A 81 -10.90 12.82 7.67
CA ASN A 81 -11.92 13.86 7.58
C ASN A 81 -12.24 14.25 6.13
N GLY A 82 -11.61 13.58 5.17
CA GLY A 82 -11.73 13.89 3.76
C GLY A 82 -10.94 15.13 3.35
N ASP A 83 -9.90 15.51 4.12
CA ASP A 83 -8.98 16.56 3.75
C ASP A 83 -7.77 15.98 3.02
N TYR A 84 -7.35 16.66 1.97
CA TYR A 84 -6.15 16.35 1.24
C TYR A 84 -5.22 17.55 1.21
N LYS A 85 -3.90 17.31 1.31
CA LYS A 85 -2.86 18.32 1.23
C LYS A 85 -1.71 17.80 0.38
N ARG A 86 -1.10 18.69 -0.40
CA ARG A 86 0.05 18.39 -1.23
C ARG A 86 1.22 19.29 -0.87
N TYR A 87 2.39 18.70 -0.71
CA TYR A 87 3.62 19.36 -0.29
C TYR A 87 4.73 19.12 -1.31
N SER A 88 5.70 20.05 -1.38
CA SER A 88 6.90 19.91 -2.22
C SER A 88 8.10 19.34 -1.47
N ASP A 89 7.98 19.05 -0.19
CA ASP A 89 9.06 18.57 0.66
C ASP A 89 8.61 17.43 1.59
N ARG A 90 9.56 16.58 1.96
CA ARG A 90 9.32 15.44 2.85
C ARG A 90 8.92 15.86 4.27
N ALA A 91 9.39 17.02 4.74
CA ALA A 91 9.07 17.53 6.07
C ALA A 91 7.63 18.05 6.16
N LEU A 92 6.89 18.10 5.04
CA LEU A 92 5.51 18.59 4.93
C LEU A 92 5.36 20.03 5.44
N THR A 93 6.34 20.87 5.11
CA THR A 93 6.38 22.28 5.51
C THR A 93 5.94 23.20 4.37
N ASN A 94 6.28 22.85 3.12
CA ASN A 94 5.95 23.63 1.94
C ASN A 94 4.65 23.15 1.30
N LEU A 95 3.52 23.69 1.78
CA LEU A 95 2.20 23.38 1.22
C LEU A 95 2.06 23.98 -0.19
N LEU A 96 1.79 23.14 -1.18
CA LEU A 96 1.50 23.54 -2.56
C LEU A 96 0.02 23.83 -2.77
N ASN A 97 -0.82 22.91 -2.33
CA ASN A 97 -2.28 23.04 -2.38
C ASN A 97 -2.94 22.05 -1.43
N GLY A 98 -4.25 22.15 -1.29
CA GLY A 98 -5.07 21.24 -0.51
C GLY A 98 -6.54 21.47 -0.77
N GLY A 99 -7.39 20.64 -0.19
CA GLY A 99 -8.84 20.72 -0.32
C GLY A 99 -9.52 19.50 0.25
N LYS A 100 -10.77 19.31 -0.12
CA LYS A 100 -11.54 18.13 0.22
C LYS A 100 -11.43 17.07 -0.88
N TYR A 101 -11.50 15.81 -0.47
CA TYR A 101 -11.64 14.68 -1.37
C TYR A 101 -12.75 13.75 -0.89
N ARG A 102 -13.22 12.92 -1.78
CA ARG A 102 -14.08 11.76 -1.49
C ARG A 102 -13.77 10.64 -2.47
N ILE A 103 -14.15 9.43 -2.12
CA ILE A 103 -14.04 8.27 -2.99
C ILE A 103 -15.45 7.81 -3.34
N GLU A 104 -15.72 7.66 -4.63
CA GLU A 104 -16.96 7.14 -5.17
C GLU A 104 -16.64 5.85 -5.94
N ASN A 105 -16.87 4.69 -5.32
CA ASN A 105 -16.43 3.38 -5.79
C ASN A 105 -14.89 3.31 -5.90
N ASP A 106 -14.32 3.39 -7.10
CA ASP A 106 -12.89 3.42 -7.37
C ASP A 106 -12.40 4.78 -7.93
N ILE A 107 -13.24 5.81 -7.82
CA ILE A 107 -12.94 7.16 -8.32
C ILE A 107 -12.62 8.10 -7.16
N LEU A 108 -11.42 8.64 -7.15
CA LEU A 108 -11.00 9.73 -6.27
C LEU A 108 -11.48 11.06 -6.88
N VAL A 109 -12.33 11.77 -6.13
CA VAL A 109 -12.93 13.03 -6.54
C VAL A 109 -12.43 14.14 -5.63
N PHE A 110 -11.80 15.16 -6.19
CA PHE A 110 -11.36 16.35 -5.47
C PHE A 110 -12.39 17.46 -5.53
N SER A 111 -12.40 18.32 -4.52
CA SER A 111 -13.27 19.51 -4.48
C SER A 111 -13.02 20.48 -5.64
N SER A 112 -11.86 20.43 -6.28
CA SER A 112 -11.54 21.15 -7.51
C SER A 112 -12.30 20.64 -8.76
N GLY A 113 -13.00 19.51 -8.64
CA GLY A 113 -13.68 18.84 -9.74
C GLY A 113 -12.81 17.80 -10.48
N SER A 114 -11.53 17.70 -10.15
CA SER A 114 -10.64 16.67 -10.73
C SER A 114 -11.04 15.28 -10.29
N LYS A 115 -11.02 14.32 -11.22
CA LYS A 115 -11.38 12.92 -10.98
C LYS A 115 -10.28 11.99 -11.48
N TYR A 116 -9.97 10.98 -10.67
CA TYR A 116 -8.97 9.97 -11.02
C TYR A 116 -9.51 8.59 -10.64
N LYS A 117 -9.30 7.61 -11.51
CA LYS A 117 -9.43 6.22 -11.11
C LYS A 117 -8.33 5.92 -10.11
N LEU A 118 -8.69 5.34 -8.96
CA LEU A 118 -7.81 5.05 -7.84
C LEU A 118 -7.59 3.54 -7.71
N GLU A 119 -6.34 3.16 -7.64
CA GLU A 119 -5.93 1.80 -7.32
C GLU A 119 -4.92 1.85 -6.18
N VAL A 120 -5.16 1.12 -5.09
CA VAL A 120 -4.23 1.02 -3.95
C VAL A 120 -3.93 -0.45 -3.71
N ASN A 121 -2.65 -0.79 -3.76
CA ASN A 121 -2.18 -2.14 -3.50
C ASN A 121 -0.99 -2.08 -2.53
N GLY A 122 -1.25 -2.38 -1.26
CA GLY A 122 -0.27 -2.25 -0.19
C GLY A 122 0.29 -0.83 -0.10
N ASN A 123 1.57 -0.68 -0.36
CA ASN A 123 2.28 0.61 -0.29
C ASN A 123 2.33 1.38 -1.61
N VAL A 124 1.62 0.93 -2.63
CA VAL A 124 1.59 1.58 -3.93
C VAL A 124 0.18 2.09 -4.21
N MET A 125 0.07 3.35 -4.60
CA MET A 125 -1.15 3.99 -5.06
C MET A 125 -0.96 4.46 -6.50
N VAL A 126 -1.93 4.19 -7.36
CA VAL A 126 -1.97 4.66 -8.74
C VAL A 126 -3.22 5.49 -8.95
N GLN A 127 -3.03 6.68 -9.51
CA GLN A 127 -4.10 7.59 -9.90
C GLN A 127 -4.06 7.78 -11.42
N THR A 128 -5.12 7.36 -12.11
CA THR A 128 -5.25 7.54 -13.56
C THR A 128 -6.34 8.59 -13.83
N SER A 129 -6.02 9.62 -14.62
CA SER A 129 -7.01 10.66 -14.99
C SER A 129 -8.22 10.02 -15.67
N SER A 130 -9.39 10.66 -15.53
CA SER A 130 -10.67 10.14 -16.07
C SER A 130 -10.66 9.92 -17.57
N ASP A 131 -9.85 10.70 -18.31
CA ASP A 131 -9.63 10.55 -19.76
C ASP A 131 -8.57 9.49 -20.11
N GLY A 132 -7.92 8.88 -19.09
CA GLY A 132 -6.86 7.90 -19.27
C GLY A 132 -5.57 8.45 -19.85
N SER A 133 -5.41 9.77 -19.92
CA SER A 133 -4.24 10.41 -20.54
C SER A 133 -3.04 10.57 -19.61
N LYS A 134 -3.25 10.55 -18.29
CA LYS A 134 -2.22 10.75 -17.26
C LYS A 134 -2.30 9.66 -16.21
N ARG A 135 -1.14 9.25 -15.71
CA ARG A 135 -1.02 8.28 -14.63
C ARG A 135 0.06 8.71 -13.67
N ASN A 136 -0.28 8.79 -12.39
CA ASN A 136 0.63 9.09 -11.31
C ASN A 136 0.75 7.87 -10.39
N THR A 137 1.97 7.51 -10.03
CA THR A 137 2.24 6.43 -9.08
C THR A 137 2.88 7.00 -7.83
N TYR A 138 2.43 6.55 -6.68
CA TYR A 138 2.87 7.00 -5.38
C TYR A 138 3.29 5.81 -4.53
N THR A 139 4.21 6.04 -3.60
CA THR A 139 4.61 5.08 -2.58
C THR A 139 4.33 5.64 -1.19
N LYS A 140 3.73 4.83 -0.33
CA LYS A 140 3.41 5.17 1.06
C LYS A 140 4.68 5.43 1.86
N GLN A 141 4.66 6.44 2.71
CA GLN A 141 5.78 6.85 3.57
C GLN A 141 5.60 6.38 5.00
#